data_b3467d326c999aba77e5035fb268c32a
#
_entry.id   b3467d326c999aba77e5035fb268c32a
#
_cell.length_a   1.000
_cell.length_b   1.000
_cell.length_c   1.000
_cell.angle_alpha   90.00
_cell.angle_beta   90.00
_cell.angle_gamma   90.00
#
_symmetry.space_group_name_H-M   'P 1'
#
loop_
_entity.id
_entity.type
_entity.pdbx_description
1 polymer ?
#
loop_
_entity_poly.entity_id
_entity_poly.type
_entity_poly.pdbx_seq_one_letter_code
_entity_poly.pdbx_strand_id
1 'polypeptide(L)'
;MFWNCLLVFLVSMVPLIELRGAVPIGIGLDLGIPEWAVLLIAVIGNMVPVPFIYKFARKFLNWGAQKDWKPLRKFCNFCLKKGTKAGEKLEKKAGKGVFFALFLFVGIPIPGTGAWTGTLAASMLGLDYKKSVFSVLCGVLLAGAIMLLLSMGVFGAVR
;
A
#
# COMPACT_ATOMS: atom_id res chain seq x y z
N MET A 1 -20.58 -17.79 -0.82
CA MET A 1 -20.47 -16.31 -0.74
C MET A 1 -19.50 -15.84 0.34
N PHE A 2 -19.69 -16.16 1.63
CA PHE A 2 -18.78 -15.74 2.71
C PHE A 2 -17.31 -16.12 2.47
N TRP A 3 -17.01 -17.38 2.14
CA TRP A 3 -15.64 -17.85 1.87
C TRP A 3 -14.98 -17.14 0.69
N ASN A 4 -15.75 -16.80 -0.34
CA ASN A 4 -15.26 -16.09 -1.51
C ASN A 4 -14.89 -14.63 -1.17
N CYS A 5 -15.71 -13.96 -0.34
CA CYS A 5 -15.40 -12.63 0.19
C CYS A 5 -14.14 -12.67 1.06
N LEU A 6 -14.01 -13.68 1.92
CA LEU A 6 -12.83 -13.87 2.77
C LEU A 6 -11.57 -14.11 1.93
N LEU A 7 -11.67 -14.88 0.86
CA LEU A 7 -10.55 -15.11 -0.06
C LEU A 7 -10.07 -13.80 -0.69
N VAL A 8 -10.97 -12.99 -1.27
CA VAL A 8 -10.63 -11.68 -1.85
C VAL A 8 -9.99 -10.77 -0.80
N PHE A 9 -10.55 -10.74 0.41
CA PHE A 9 -10.03 -9.96 1.52
C PHE A 9 -8.62 -10.37 1.91
N LEU A 10 -8.37 -11.66 2.12
CA LEU A 10 -7.05 -12.18 2.53
C LEU A 10 -6.02 -12.01 1.42
N VAL A 11 -6.38 -12.27 0.16
CA VAL A 11 -5.49 -12.09 -0.99
C VAL A 11 -5.06 -10.63 -1.11
N SER A 12 -5.98 -9.68 -0.86
CA SER A 12 -5.66 -8.25 -0.92
C SER A 12 -4.72 -7.77 0.19
N MET A 13 -4.62 -8.51 1.31
CA MET A 13 -3.69 -8.24 2.40
C MET A 13 -2.26 -8.73 2.10
N VAL A 14 -2.09 -9.66 1.16
CA VAL A 14 -0.78 -10.26 0.87
C VAL A 14 0.14 -9.23 0.22
N PRO A 15 1.37 -9.05 0.75
CA PRO A 15 2.37 -8.19 0.09
C PRO A 15 2.59 -8.61 -1.36
N LEU A 16 2.80 -7.65 -2.26
CA LEU A 16 3.01 -7.83 -3.71
C LEU A 16 1.75 -8.20 -4.50
N ILE A 17 0.81 -8.96 -3.98
CA ILE A 17 -0.46 -9.27 -4.65
C ILE A 17 -1.40 -8.09 -4.50
N GLU A 18 -1.68 -7.70 -3.25
CA GLU A 18 -2.52 -6.57 -2.89
C GLU A 18 -3.89 -6.60 -3.61
N LEU A 19 -4.56 -5.46 -3.68
CA LEU A 19 -5.82 -5.37 -4.43
C LEU A 19 -5.62 -5.58 -5.95
N ARG A 20 -4.41 -5.37 -6.45
CA ARG A 20 -4.08 -5.54 -7.88
C ARG A 20 -4.23 -6.98 -8.36
N GLY A 21 -3.97 -7.95 -7.50
CA GLY A 21 -4.27 -9.36 -7.76
C GLY A 21 -5.65 -9.76 -7.27
N ALA A 22 -6.09 -9.22 -6.11
CA ALA A 22 -7.37 -9.61 -5.52
C ALA A 22 -8.56 -9.23 -6.40
N VAL A 23 -8.54 -8.06 -7.07
CA VAL A 23 -9.63 -7.62 -7.96
C VAL A 23 -9.76 -8.51 -9.21
N PRO A 24 -8.69 -8.73 -10.00
CA PRO A 24 -8.77 -9.65 -11.14
C PRO A 24 -9.15 -11.10 -10.75
N ILE A 25 -8.63 -11.59 -9.62
CA ILE A 25 -8.99 -12.93 -9.11
C ILE A 25 -10.47 -12.98 -8.75
N GLY A 26 -10.99 -11.98 -8.04
CA GLY A 26 -12.38 -11.94 -7.62
C GLY A 26 -13.37 -11.89 -8.79
N ILE A 27 -13.00 -11.19 -9.87
CA ILE A 27 -13.82 -11.05 -11.08
C ILE A 27 -13.62 -12.25 -12.02
N GLY A 28 -12.37 -12.66 -12.24
CA GLY A 28 -12.02 -13.71 -13.21
C GLY A 28 -12.50 -15.11 -12.80
N LEU A 29 -12.51 -15.41 -11.49
CA LEU A 29 -13.01 -16.69 -10.98
C LEU A 29 -14.54 -16.78 -10.87
N ASP A 30 -15.27 -15.72 -11.21
CA ASP A 30 -16.74 -15.65 -11.11
C ASP A 30 -17.26 -16.14 -9.75
N LEU A 31 -16.76 -15.54 -8.70
CA LEU A 31 -17.01 -15.98 -7.32
C LEU A 31 -18.45 -15.73 -6.83
N GLY A 32 -19.34 -15.28 -7.72
CA GLY A 32 -20.72 -14.92 -7.36
C GLY A 32 -20.80 -13.67 -6.46
N ILE A 33 -19.79 -12.82 -6.48
CA ILE A 33 -19.72 -11.54 -5.77
C ILE A 33 -19.87 -10.43 -6.81
N PRO A 34 -20.77 -9.45 -6.61
CA PRO A 34 -20.85 -8.32 -7.53
C PRO A 34 -19.52 -7.54 -7.55
N GLU A 35 -19.13 -7.06 -8.72
CA GLU A 35 -17.81 -6.46 -8.99
C GLU A 35 -17.49 -5.29 -8.06
N TRP A 36 -18.49 -4.43 -7.76
CA TRP A 36 -18.32 -3.34 -6.81
C TRP A 36 -18.00 -3.84 -5.38
N ALA A 37 -18.56 -5.00 -4.99
CA ALA A 37 -18.29 -5.58 -3.67
C ALA A 37 -16.90 -6.23 -3.64
N VAL A 38 -16.43 -6.85 -4.73
CA VAL A 38 -15.04 -7.32 -4.88
C VAL A 38 -14.09 -6.15 -4.65
N LEU A 39 -14.35 -4.99 -5.30
CA LEU A 39 -13.53 -3.79 -5.13
C LEU A 39 -13.52 -3.31 -3.68
N LEU A 40 -14.69 -3.17 -3.04
CA LEU A 40 -14.77 -2.70 -1.65
C LEU A 40 -14.03 -3.63 -0.68
N ILE A 41 -14.25 -4.94 -0.81
CA ILE A 41 -13.58 -5.95 0.03
C ILE A 41 -12.08 -5.90 -0.16
N ALA A 42 -11.60 -5.79 -1.41
CA ALA A 42 -10.18 -5.71 -1.72
C ALA A 42 -9.56 -4.42 -1.17
N VAL A 43 -10.24 -3.27 -1.27
CA VAL A 43 -9.79 -1.99 -0.68
C VAL A 43 -9.67 -2.10 0.84
N ILE A 44 -10.70 -2.62 1.51
CA ILE A 44 -10.70 -2.77 2.97
C ILE A 44 -9.56 -3.71 3.39
N GLY A 45 -9.42 -4.88 2.74
CA GLY A 45 -8.35 -5.83 3.03
C GLY A 45 -6.95 -5.23 2.83
N ASN A 46 -6.76 -4.47 1.75
CA ASN A 46 -5.48 -3.82 1.46
C ASN A 46 -5.14 -2.68 2.45
N MET A 47 -6.15 -2.04 3.05
CA MET A 47 -5.94 -0.97 4.02
C MET A 47 -5.68 -1.46 5.45
N VAL A 48 -6.09 -2.68 5.80
CA VAL A 48 -5.87 -3.23 7.15
C VAL A 48 -4.40 -3.24 7.55
N PRO A 49 -3.44 -3.72 6.75
CA PRO A 49 -2.03 -3.75 7.14
C PRO A 49 -1.36 -2.36 7.17
N VAL A 50 -1.89 -1.36 6.46
CA VAL A 50 -1.26 -0.02 6.32
C VAL A 50 -0.90 0.64 7.66
N PRO A 51 -1.81 0.80 8.64
CA PRO A 51 -1.46 1.41 9.92
C PRO A 51 -0.44 0.59 10.72
N PHE A 52 -0.49 -0.74 10.60
CA PHE A 52 0.46 -1.63 11.26
C PHE A 52 1.85 -1.51 10.63
N ILE A 53 1.94 -1.54 9.30
CA ILE A 53 3.20 -1.38 8.56
C ILE A 53 3.85 -0.05 8.92
N TYR A 54 3.09 1.06 8.90
CA TYR A 54 3.62 2.38 9.20
C TYR A 54 4.22 2.46 10.61
N LYS A 55 3.46 2.01 11.62
CA LYS A 55 3.90 2.02 13.01
C LYS A 55 5.00 1.02 13.29
N PHE A 56 4.90 -0.18 12.73
CA PHE A 56 5.87 -1.25 12.95
C PHE A 56 7.21 -0.94 12.30
N ALA A 57 7.22 -0.44 11.06
CA ALA A 57 8.46 -0.11 10.36
C ALA A 57 9.28 0.92 11.16
N ARG A 58 8.64 1.97 11.64
CA ARG A 58 9.32 2.99 12.46
C ARG A 58 9.76 2.46 13.82
N LYS A 59 8.92 1.66 14.47
CA LYS A 59 9.26 1.00 15.74
C LYS A 59 10.43 0.03 15.57
N PHE A 60 10.44 -0.75 14.49
CA PHE A 60 11.53 -1.67 14.15
C PHE A 60 12.85 -0.94 13.91
N LEU A 61 12.84 0.15 13.14
CA LEU A 61 14.03 0.94 12.89
C LEU A 61 14.59 1.55 14.19
N ASN A 62 13.73 2.09 15.05
CA ASN A 62 14.14 2.62 16.34
C ASN A 62 14.69 1.54 17.27
N TRP A 63 14.07 0.37 17.31
CA TRP A 63 14.53 -0.78 18.08
C TRP A 63 15.88 -1.29 17.57
N GLY A 64 16.03 -1.46 16.26
CA GLY A 64 17.29 -1.93 15.66
C GLY A 64 18.43 -0.94 15.83
N ALA A 65 18.14 0.37 15.89
CA ALA A 65 19.13 1.40 16.16
C ALA A 65 19.73 1.34 17.58
N GLN A 66 19.03 0.70 18.53
CA GLN A 66 19.45 0.55 19.93
C GLN A 66 20.10 -0.80 20.21
N LYS A 67 20.11 -1.73 19.26
CA LYS A 67 20.70 -3.06 19.43
C LYS A 67 22.24 -3.01 19.35
N ASP A 68 22.88 -3.91 20.11
CA ASP A 68 24.35 -4.03 20.14
C ASP A 68 24.95 -4.64 18.88
N TRP A 69 24.15 -5.24 18.03
CA TRP A 69 24.60 -5.79 16.77
C TRP A 69 24.97 -4.67 15.78
N LYS A 70 26.26 -4.41 15.67
CA LYS A 70 26.84 -3.30 14.90
C LYS A 70 26.27 -3.11 13.48
N PRO A 71 26.13 -4.16 12.63
CA PRO A 71 25.62 -3.97 11.26
C PRO A 71 24.15 -3.54 11.25
N LEU A 72 23.31 -4.13 12.11
CA LEU A 72 21.88 -3.78 12.20
C LEU A 72 21.71 -2.34 12.70
N ARG A 73 22.43 -1.96 13.78
CA ARG A 73 22.41 -0.61 14.34
C ARG A 73 22.85 0.43 13.32
N LYS A 74 23.92 0.14 12.55
CA LYS A 74 24.44 1.05 11.52
C LYS A 74 23.44 1.25 10.39
N PHE A 75 22.79 0.17 9.94
CA PHE A 75 21.76 0.19 8.92
C PHE A 75 20.51 0.96 9.37
N CYS A 76 19.98 0.65 10.57
CA CYS A 76 18.79 1.33 11.10
C CYS A 76 19.04 2.82 11.32
N ASN A 77 20.20 3.20 11.88
CA ASN A 77 20.58 4.60 12.04
C ASN A 77 20.76 5.32 10.70
N PHE A 78 21.32 4.65 9.70
CA PHE A 78 21.42 5.19 8.34
C PHE A 78 20.03 5.46 7.75
N CYS A 79 19.11 4.48 7.83
CA CYS A 79 17.73 4.62 7.35
C CYS A 79 17.00 5.76 8.08
N LEU A 80 17.10 5.83 9.41
CA LEU A 80 16.47 6.89 10.20
C LEU A 80 17.02 8.27 9.84
N LYS A 81 18.34 8.46 9.82
CA LYS A 81 18.95 9.75 9.51
C LYS A 81 18.72 10.20 8.07
N LYS A 82 18.95 9.30 7.11
CA LYS A 82 18.78 9.62 5.68
C LYS A 82 17.31 9.75 5.32
N GLY A 83 16.46 8.85 5.82
CA GLY A 83 15.03 8.87 5.59
C GLY A 83 14.38 10.15 6.11
N THR A 84 14.61 10.50 7.38
CA THR A 84 14.04 11.71 7.97
C THR A 84 14.54 12.98 7.28
N LYS A 85 15.84 13.09 6.98
CA LYS A 85 16.37 14.23 6.21
C LYS A 85 15.79 14.34 4.81
N ALA A 86 15.59 13.20 4.12
CA ALA A 86 14.98 13.18 2.81
C ALA A 86 13.49 13.59 2.88
N GLY A 87 12.76 13.09 3.88
CA GLY A 87 11.38 13.47 4.13
C GLY A 87 11.22 14.97 4.41
N GLU A 88 12.01 15.54 5.31
CA GLU A 88 12.01 16.97 5.61
C GLU A 88 12.34 17.83 4.38
N LYS A 89 13.31 17.40 3.56
CA LYS A 89 13.65 18.10 2.30
C LYS A 89 12.50 18.04 1.30
N LEU A 90 11.85 16.88 1.18
CA LEU A 90 10.70 16.70 0.29
C LEU A 90 9.51 17.56 0.75
N GLU A 91 9.19 17.55 2.05
CA GLU A 91 8.12 18.38 2.60
C GLU A 91 8.41 19.88 2.43
N LYS A 92 9.66 20.31 2.65
CA LYS A 92 10.05 21.71 2.44
C LYS A 92 10.00 22.15 0.98
N LYS A 93 10.40 21.26 0.04
CA LYS A 93 10.43 21.59 -1.41
C LYS A 93 9.08 21.44 -2.07
N ALA A 94 8.37 20.39 -1.77
CA ALA A 94 7.13 20.00 -2.44
C ALA A 94 5.87 20.26 -1.60
N GLY A 95 6.02 20.54 -0.29
CA GLY A 95 4.90 20.76 0.62
C GLY A 95 3.88 19.62 0.51
N LYS A 96 2.62 19.97 0.18
CA LYS A 96 1.54 18.98 -0.03
C LYS A 96 1.79 18.06 -1.24
N GLY A 97 2.68 18.42 -2.15
CA GLY A 97 3.03 17.64 -3.34
C GLY A 97 3.66 16.27 -3.01
N VAL A 98 4.31 16.14 -1.83
CA VAL A 98 4.83 14.83 -1.37
C VAL A 98 3.70 13.81 -1.19
N PHE A 99 2.57 14.24 -0.63
CA PHE A 99 1.40 13.38 -0.42
C PHE A 99 0.70 13.07 -1.74
N PHE A 100 0.71 14.01 -2.69
CA PHE A 100 0.23 13.77 -4.04
C PHE A 100 1.12 12.77 -4.79
N ALA A 101 2.43 12.88 -4.66
CA ALA A 101 3.38 11.91 -5.21
C ALA A 101 3.17 10.51 -4.61
N LEU A 102 2.94 10.42 -3.29
CA LEU A 102 2.60 9.16 -2.61
C LEU A 102 1.29 8.56 -3.12
N PHE A 103 0.26 9.39 -3.31
CA PHE A 103 -1.01 9.00 -3.93
C PHE A 103 -0.81 8.40 -5.32
N LEU A 104 -0.06 9.07 -6.20
CA LEU A 104 0.23 8.56 -7.55
C LEU A 104 1.07 7.29 -7.51
N PHE A 105 2.08 7.24 -6.64
CA PHE A 105 2.94 6.06 -6.47
C PHE A 105 2.13 4.81 -6.09
N VAL A 106 1.14 4.95 -5.23
CA VAL A 106 0.24 3.86 -4.85
C VAL A 106 -0.85 3.64 -5.90
N GLY A 107 -1.35 4.70 -6.53
CA GLY A 107 -2.49 4.65 -7.43
C GLY A 107 -2.18 4.08 -8.81
N ILE A 108 -0.94 4.27 -9.31
CA ILE A 108 -0.55 3.72 -10.61
C ILE A 108 -0.21 2.22 -10.44
N PRO A 109 -0.91 1.31 -11.15
CA PRO A 109 -0.73 -0.13 -10.95
C PRO A 109 0.53 -0.67 -11.63
N ILE A 110 1.71 -0.27 -11.13
CA ILE A 110 3.01 -0.78 -11.57
C ILE A 110 3.48 -1.86 -10.58
N PRO A 111 4.10 -2.96 -11.02
CA PRO A 111 4.70 -3.94 -10.12
C PRO A 111 5.71 -3.31 -9.15
N GLY A 112 5.60 -3.60 -7.87
CA GLY A 112 6.49 -3.06 -6.84
C GLY A 112 6.09 -1.69 -6.27
N THR A 113 5.11 -1.00 -6.84
CA THR A 113 4.45 0.14 -6.20
C THR A 113 3.16 -0.32 -5.52
N GLY A 114 2.74 0.28 -4.44
CA GLY A 114 1.48 -0.14 -3.80
C GLY A 114 1.35 0.35 -2.38
N ALA A 115 0.30 -0.10 -1.68
CA ALA A 115 0.02 0.32 -0.32
C ALA A 115 1.14 -0.09 0.65
N TRP A 116 1.69 -1.30 0.52
CA TRP A 116 2.78 -1.78 1.35
C TRP A 116 4.06 -0.97 1.18
N THR A 117 4.54 -0.85 -0.05
CA THR A 117 5.79 -0.12 -0.37
C THR A 117 5.64 1.37 -0.15
N GLY A 118 4.49 1.96 -0.51
CA GLY A 118 4.19 3.37 -0.27
C GLY A 118 4.15 3.71 1.23
N THR A 119 3.54 2.84 2.03
CA THR A 119 3.47 3.01 3.48
C THR A 119 4.84 2.86 4.15
N LEU A 120 5.63 1.85 3.72
CA LEU A 120 7.01 1.69 4.17
C LEU A 120 7.85 2.92 3.85
N ALA A 121 7.78 3.40 2.62
CA ALA A 121 8.51 4.61 2.19
C ALA A 121 8.10 5.83 3.02
N ALA A 122 6.81 6.07 3.21
CA ALA A 122 6.30 7.18 4.02
C ALA A 122 6.77 7.09 5.47
N SER A 123 6.77 5.90 6.07
CA SER A 123 7.27 5.66 7.42
C SER A 123 8.77 5.90 7.54
N MET A 124 9.57 5.41 6.58
CA MET A 124 11.03 5.61 6.56
C MET A 124 11.41 7.08 6.36
N LEU A 125 10.66 7.80 5.53
CA LEU A 125 10.84 9.22 5.31
C LEU A 125 10.36 10.07 6.50
N GLY A 126 9.63 9.48 7.44
CA GLY A 126 9.10 10.18 8.61
C GLY A 126 7.98 11.17 8.29
N LEU A 127 7.25 10.94 7.19
CA LEU A 127 6.12 11.77 6.79
C LEU A 127 4.99 11.71 7.82
N ASP A 128 4.08 12.69 7.80
CA ASP A 128 2.92 12.69 8.70
C ASP A 128 2.03 11.46 8.51
N TYR A 129 1.73 10.77 9.62
CA TYR A 129 0.96 9.52 9.60
C TYR A 129 -0.42 9.67 8.96
N LYS A 130 -1.19 10.68 9.40
CA LYS A 130 -2.58 10.85 8.94
C LYS A 130 -2.63 11.17 7.46
N LYS A 131 -1.76 12.09 7.01
CA LYS A 131 -1.69 12.49 5.60
C LYS A 131 -1.19 11.35 4.73
N SER A 132 -0.22 10.56 5.20
CA SER A 132 0.30 9.39 4.48
C SER A 132 -0.77 8.32 4.32
N VAL A 133 -1.48 7.95 5.40
CA VAL A 133 -2.57 6.96 5.35
C VAL A 133 -3.68 7.43 4.43
N PHE A 134 -4.05 8.71 4.46
CA PHE A 134 -5.07 9.27 3.56
C PHE A 134 -4.61 9.23 2.10
N SER A 135 -3.35 9.59 1.81
CA SER A 135 -2.80 9.51 0.45
C SER A 135 -2.74 8.09 -0.07
N VAL A 136 -2.35 7.12 0.78
CA VAL A 136 -2.35 5.70 0.45
C VAL A 136 -3.78 5.21 0.17
N LEU A 137 -4.76 5.59 1.00
CA LEU A 137 -6.17 5.23 0.77
C LEU A 137 -6.67 5.74 -0.59
N CYS A 138 -6.45 7.02 -0.90
CA CYS A 138 -6.81 7.58 -2.18
C CYS A 138 -6.12 6.85 -3.35
N GLY A 139 -4.84 6.51 -3.18
CA GLY A 139 -4.07 5.73 -4.16
C GLY A 139 -4.63 4.33 -4.36
N VAL A 140 -4.99 3.64 -3.27
CA VAL A 140 -5.62 2.31 -3.31
C VAL A 140 -6.97 2.36 -4.03
N LEU A 141 -7.78 3.39 -3.80
CA LEU A 141 -9.05 3.58 -4.50
C LEU A 141 -8.83 3.80 -6.00
N LEU A 142 -7.87 4.63 -6.38
CA LEU A 142 -7.52 4.87 -7.78
C LEU A 142 -7.01 3.58 -8.45
N ALA A 143 -6.07 2.87 -7.82
CA ALA A 143 -5.57 1.59 -8.33
C ALA A 143 -6.70 0.56 -8.46
N GLY A 144 -7.60 0.51 -7.48
CA GLY A 144 -8.77 -0.37 -7.49
C GLY A 144 -9.71 -0.08 -8.65
N ALA A 145 -10.02 1.19 -8.90
CA ALA A 145 -10.85 1.60 -10.03
C ALA A 145 -10.22 1.21 -11.39
N ILE A 146 -8.90 1.45 -11.54
CA ILE A 146 -8.16 1.05 -12.74
C ILE A 146 -8.20 -0.47 -12.91
N MET A 147 -7.92 -1.24 -11.87
CA MET A 147 -7.92 -2.70 -11.92
C MET A 147 -9.30 -3.28 -12.18
N LEU A 148 -10.36 -2.65 -11.63
CA LEU A 148 -11.73 -3.03 -11.91
C LEU A 148 -12.06 -2.87 -13.39
N LEU A 149 -11.79 -1.70 -13.95
CA LEU A 149 -12.05 -1.40 -15.37
C LEU A 149 -11.26 -2.33 -16.30
N LEU A 150 -9.97 -2.57 -16.00
CA LEU A 150 -9.14 -3.50 -16.75
C LEU A 150 -9.68 -4.93 -16.68
N SER A 151 -10.08 -5.39 -15.49
CA SER A 151 -10.62 -6.74 -15.29
C SER A 151 -11.96 -6.93 -16.01
N MET A 152 -12.86 -5.95 -15.92
CA MET A 152 -14.14 -5.97 -16.64
C MET A 152 -13.92 -5.97 -18.15
N GLY A 153 -12.97 -5.17 -18.67
CA GLY A 153 -12.64 -5.13 -20.08
C GLY A 153 -12.08 -6.45 -20.60
N VAL A 154 -11.14 -7.06 -19.87
CA VAL A 154 -10.52 -8.32 -20.27
C VAL A 154 -11.50 -9.49 -20.15
N PHE A 155 -12.15 -9.66 -19.01
CA PHE A 155 -13.05 -10.79 -18.77
C PHE A 155 -14.41 -10.61 -19.45
N GLY A 156 -14.87 -9.37 -19.68
CA GLY A 156 -16.07 -9.09 -20.45
C GLY A 156 -15.90 -9.35 -21.96
N ALA A 157 -14.68 -9.23 -22.48
CA ALA A 157 -14.38 -9.56 -23.89
C ALA A 157 -14.23 -11.07 -24.14
N VAL A 158 -14.03 -11.86 -23.09
CA VAL A 158 -13.82 -13.33 -23.16
C VAL A 158 -15.10 -14.11 -22.86
N ARG A 159 -16.11 -13.48 -22.27
CA ARG A 159 -17.47 -14.03 -22.05
C ARG A 159 -18.37 -13.71 -23.24
#